data_466ade7051fb5f2d60a0616ecf20f5d3
#
_entry.id   466ade7051fb5f2d60a0616ecf20f5d3
#
_cell.length_a   1.000
_cell.length_b   1.000
_cell.length_c   1.000
_cell.angle_alpha   90.00
_cell.angle_beta   90.00
_cell.angle_gamma   90.00
#
_symmetry.space_group_name_H-M   'P 1'
#
loop_
_entity.id
_entity.type
_entity.pdbx_description
1 polymer ?
#
loop_
_entity_poly.entity_id
_entity_poly.type
_entity_poly.pdbx_seq_one_letter_code
_entity_poly.pdbx_strand_id
1 'polypeptide(L)'
;ELSEIDVIRHFTRLSRLNYSVDSNFYPLGSCTMKYNPKFTEVIASHPGFTSLHPLIPQLKGAGYLTQGALEILYETEQLLAEITGMHAFTLQPMAGAHGELTGVMLMAAYHHDKGNTKTKIIVPDSAHGTNPASAAIAGYEVVSIESKNGMIDPDELEKVLDDKVAGVMMTCPNTLGLFECNLQRIVELVHSVDGLLYYDGANLNAIM
;
A
#
# COMPACT_ATOMS: atom_id res chain seq x y z
N GLU A 1 -29.41 25.22 -28.87
CA GLU A 1 -29.44 24.82 -27.44
C GLU A 1 -29.67 23.33 -27.34
N LEU A 2 -29.03 22.67 -26.38
CA LEU A 2 -29.24 21.25 -26.11
C LEU A 2 -30.09 21.09 -24.85
N SER A 3 -30.94 20.07 -24.84
CA SER A 3 -31.71 19.75 -23.63
C SER A 3 -30.84 19.05 -22.59
N GLU A 4 -31.19 19.15 -21.31
CA GLU A 4 -30.51 18.45 -20.24
C GLU A 4 -30.36 16.95 -20.51
N ILE A 5 -31.43 16.33 -20.99
CA ILE A 5 -31.45 14.90 -21.31
C ILE A 5 -30.46 14.52 -22.42
N ASP A 6 -30.23 15.38 -23.40
CA ASP A 6 -29.28 15.15 -24.49
C ASP A 6 -27.86 15.21 -23.94
N VAL A 7 -27.57 16.16 -23.05
CA VAL A 7 -26.29 16.29 -22.37
C VAL A 7 -26.00 15.06 -21.51
N ILE A 8 -26.94 14.64 -20.66
CA ILE A 8 -26.80 13.47 -19.80
C ILE A 8 -26.57 12.19 -20.62
N ARG A 9 -27.35 11.99 -21.67
CA ARG A 9 -27.19 10.82 -22.55
C ARG A 9 -25.85 10.82 -23.28
N HIS A 10 -25.38 11.98 -23.70
CA HIS A 10 -24.06 12.11 -24.33
C HIS A 10 -22.93 11.68 -23.40
N PHE A 11 -22.83 12.27 -22.21
CA PHE A 11 -21.79 11.94 -21.26
C PHE A 11 -21.90 10.52 -20.71
N THR A 12 -23.10 10.00 -20.52
CA THR A 12 -23.30 8.59 -20.14
C THR A 12 -22.79 7.63 -21.22
N ARG A 13 -22.99 7.95 -22.50
CA ARG A 13 -22.41 7.14 -23.59
C ARG A 13 -20.90 7.21 -23.61
N LEU A 14 -20.32 8.41 -23.43
CA LEU A 14 -18.87 8.58 -23.37
C LEU A 14 -18.25 7.80 -22.20
N SER A 15 -18.87 7.85 -21.03
CA SER A 15 -18.36 7.11 -19.84
C SER A 15 -18.28 5.61 -20.06
N ARG A 16 -19.16 5.05 -20.90
CA ARG A 16 -19.19 3.62 -21.24
C ARG A 16 -18.10 3.19 -22.23
N LEU A 17 -17.39 4.13 -22.83
CA LEU A 17 -16.24 3.83 -23.70
C LEU A 17 -14.97 3.51 -22.89
N ASN A 18 -14.99 3.70 -21.60
CA ASN A 18 -13.91 3.39 -20.70
C ASN A 18 -14.37 2.40 -19.62
N TYR A 19 -13.40 1.81 -18.92
CA TYR A 19 -13.69 0.92 -17.79
C TYR A 19 -14.21 1.71 -16.59
N SER A 20 -15.13 1.07 -15.86
CA SER A 20 -15.64 1.57 -14.59
C SER A 20 -15.87 0.40 -13.64
N VAL A 21 -15.47 0.55 -12.39
CA VAL A 21 -15.71 -0.44 -11.32
C VAL A 21 -17.21 -0.65 -11.04
N ASP A 22 -18.05 0.31 -11.44
CA ASP A 22 -19.50 0.22 -11.27
C ASP A 22 -20.18 -0.70 -12.31
N SER A 23 -19.51 -0.95 -13.43
CA SER A 23 -20.11 -1.68 -14.56
C SER A 23 -19.35 -2.96 -14.92
N ASN A 24 -18.07 -3.06 -14.57
CA ASN A 24 -17.20 -4.16 -15.00
C ASN A 24 -16.13 -4.48 -13.96
N PHE A 25 -15.53 -5.65 -14.08
CA PHE A 25 -14.22 -5.89 -13.48
C PHE A 25 -13.21 -4.91 -14.08
N TYR A 26 -12.46 -4.26 -13.20
CA TYR A 26 -11.48 -3.27 -13.61
C TYR A 26 -10.12 -3.93 -13.81
N PRO A 27 -9.45 -3.72 -14.96
CA PRO A 27 -8.10 -4.25 -15.15
C PRO A 27 -7.11 -3.58 -14.20
N LEU A 28 -5.98 -4.24 -13.98
CA LEU A 28 -4.91 -3.71 -13.15
C LEU A 28 -4.45 -2.33 -13.67
N GLY A 29 -4.34 -1.37 -12.77
CA GLY A 29 -3.89 0.00 -13.03
C GLY A 29 -3.31 0.60 -11.75
N SER A 30 -3.12 1.91 -11.73
CA SER A 30 -2.83 2.61 -10.48
C SER A 30 -4.04 2.51 -9.55
N CYS A 31 -3.86 2.58 -8.27
CA CYS A 31 -4.80 2.54 -7.15
C CYS A 31 -6.31 2.61 -7.46
N THR A 32 -7.17 2.33 -6.48
CA THR A 32 -8.65 2.43 -6.55
C THR A 32 -9.32 1.57 -7.62
N MET A 33 -8.80 0.37 -7.89
CA MET A 33 -9.41 -0.60 -8.80
C MET A 33 -10.53 -1.42 -8.16
N LYS A 34 -10.71 -1.30 -6.85
CA LYS A 34 -11.71 -2.05 -6.07
C LYS A 34 -13.00 -1.25 -6.01
N TYR A 35 -14.12 -1.95 -5.97
CA TYR A 35 -15.40 -1.29 -5.78
C TYR A 35 -15.45 -0.59 -4.42
N ASN A 36 -15.79 0.70 -4.44
CA ASN A 36 -16.01 1.49 -3.24
C ASN A 36 -17.52 1.79 -3.12
N PRO A 37 -18.19 1.37 -2.03
CA PRO A 37 -19.62 1.63 -1.85
C PRO A 37 -19.93 3.11 -1.93
N LYS A 38 -20.93 3.49 -2.71
CA LYS A 38 -21.26 4.91 -2.97
C LYS A 38 -21.57 5.73 -1.73
N PHE A 39 -22.12 5.11 -0.68
CA PHE A 39 -22.42 5.81 0.56
C PHE A 39 -21.18 6.33 1.28
N THR A 40 -20.03 5.72 1.08
CA THR A 40 -18.77 6.15 1.71
C THR A 40 -18.34 7.54 1.21
N GLU A 41 -18.61 7.84 -0.06
CA GLU A 41 -18.35 9.17 -0.65
C GLU A 41 -19.24 10.25 -0.02
N VAL A 42 -20.50 9.92 0.28
CA VAL A 42 -21.44 10.84 0.95
C VAL A 42 -20.96 11.15 2.35
N ILE A 43 -20.50 10.14 3.10
CA ILE A 43 -19.98 10.31 4.44
C ILE A 43 -18.66 11.11 4.41
N ALA A 44 -17.73 10.74 3.52
CA ALA A 44 -16.44 11.40 3.40
C ALA A 44 -16.55 12.89 3.01
N SER A 45 -17.59 13.25 2.23
CA SER A 45 -17.85 14.63 1.83
C SER A 45 -18.58 15.48 2.88
N HIS A 46 -18.93 14.91 4.04
CA HIS A 46 -19.66 15.63 5.07
C HIS A 46 -18.86 16.84 5.58
N PRO A 47 -19.49 18.04 5.65
CA PRO A 47 -18.79 19.27 6.02
C PRO A 47 -18.10 19.24 7.40
N GLY A 48 -18.62 18.44 8.32
CA GLY A 48 -18.00 18.23 9.63
C GLY A 48 -16.58 17.65 9.56
N PHE A 49 -16.23 16.98 8.46
CA PHE A 49 -14.88 16.45 8.22
C PHE A 49 -14.11 17.31 7.22
N THR A 50 -14.72 17.63 6.07
CA THR A 50 -14.03 18.31 4.97
C THR A 50 -13.72 19.77 5.23
N SER A 51 -14.48 20.42 6.13
CA SER A 51 -14.26 21.84 6.49
C SER A 51 -13.33 22.05 7.69
N LEU A 52 -12.77 20.99 8.26
CA LEU A 52 -11.81 21.10 9.35
C LEU A 52 -10.43 21.47 8.80
N HIS A 53 -9.87 22.58 9.30
CA HIS A 53 -8.50 22.93 8.95
C HIS A 53 -7.52 22.06 9.75
N PRO A 54 -6.49 21.47 9.13
CA PRO A 54 -5.58 20.50 9.79
C PRO A 54 -4.78 21.11 10.96
N LEU A 55 -4.63 22.41 11.04
CA LEU A 55 -3.93 23.09 12.12
C LEU A 55 -4.84 23.55 13.29
N ILE A 56 -6.15 23.30 13.22
CA ILE A 56 -7.06 23.65 14.33
C ILE A 56 -6.62 23.04 15.67
N PRO A 57 -6.16 21.78 15.76
CA PRO A 57 -5.71 21.20 17.03
C PRO A 57 -4.57 21.96 17.70
N GLN A 58 -3.79 22.71 16.95
CA GLN A 58 -2.67 23.50 17.45
C GLN A 58 -3.10 24.84 18.05
N LEU A 59 -4.32 25.28 17.80
CA LEU A 59 -4.85 26.54 18.39
C LEU A 59 -5.25 26.32 19.84
N LYS A 60 -4.91 27.27 20.70
CA LYS A 60 -5.24 27.19 22.12
C LYS A 60 -6.75 27.04 22.33
N GLY A 61 -7.15 25.95 22.97
CA GLY A 61 -8.55 25.67 23.29
C GLY A 61 -9.41 25.18 22.12
N ALA A 62 -8.84 24.99 20.92
CA ALA A 62 -9.60 24.53 19.75
C ALA A 62 -9.51 23.00 19.50
N GLY A 63 -8.71 22.28 20.26
CA GLY A 63 -8.54 20.82 20.10
C GLY A 63 -9.83 20.01 20.25
N TYR A 64 -10.78 20.46 21.05
CA TYR A 64 -12.07 19.77 21.21
C TYR A 64 -12.93 19.80 19.92
N LEU A 65 -12.69 20.74 19.00
CA LEU A 65 -13.42 20.84 17.74
C LEU A 65 -13.02 19.73 16.74
N THR A 66 -11.93 19.05 17.00
CA THR A 66 -11.39 18.02 16.11
C THR A 66 -11.46 16.61 16.71
N GLN A 67 -12.07 16.46 17.88
CA GLN A 67 -12.08 15.18 18.61
C GLN A 67 -12.69 14.04 17.79
N GLY A 68 -13.82 14.26 17.11
CA GLY A 68 -14.42 13.22 16.27
C GLY A 68 -13.53 12.78 15.09
N ALA A 69 -12.79 13.71 14.47
CA ALA A 69 -11.84 13.36 13.41
C ALA A 69 -10.64 12.57 13.96
N LEU A 70 -10.13 12.95 15.13
CA LEU A 70 -9.04 12.22 15.81
C LEU A 70 -9.47 10.82 16.28
N GLU A 71 -10.69 10.69 16.77
CA GLU A 71 -11.28 9.40 17.17
C GLU A 71 -11.40 8.46 15.97
N ILE A 72 -11.88 8.93 14.81
CA ILE A 72 -11.92 8.14 13.58
C ILE A 72 -10.52 7.66 13.18
N LEU A 73 -9.51 8.53 13.23
CA LEU A 73 -8.14 8.14 12.92
C LEU A 73 -7.65 7.07 13.89
N TYR A 74 -7.84 7.28 15.18
CA TYR A 74 -7.42 6.34 16.22
C TYR A 74 -8.11 4.97 16.06
N GLU A 75 -9.43 4.96 15.93
CA GLU A 75 -10.18 3.70 15.75
C GLU A 75 -9.79 2.99 14.45
N THR A 76 -9.54 3.74 13.37
CA THR A 76 -9.08 3.15 12.10
C THR A 76 -7.71 2.48 12.26
N GLU A 77 -6.78 3.08 12.98
CA GLU A 77 -5.48 2.45 13.28
C GLU A 77 -5.67 1.15 14.08
N GLN A 78 -6.54 1.14 15.08
CA GLN A 78 -6.81 -0.06 15.88
C GLN A 78 -7.46 -1.18 15.03
N LEU A 79 -8.47 -0.82 14.22
CA LEU A 79 -9.14 -1.79 13.35
C LEU A 79 -8.18 -2.38 12.30
N LEU A 80 -7.33 -1.56 11.69
CA LEU A 80 -6.34 -2.04 10.72
C LEU A 80 -5.30 -2.94 11.39
N ALA A 81 -4.85 -2.61 12.59
CA ALA A 81 -3.92 -3.46 13.35
C ALA A 81 -4.56 -4.83 13.66
N GLU A 82 -5.82 -4.87 14.10
CA GLU A 82 -6.57 -6.08 14.35
C GLU A 82 -6.75 -6.94 13.08
N ILE A 83 -7.18 -6.32 11.98
CA ILE A 83 -7.42 -7.01 10.70
C ILE A 83 -6.16 -7.65 10.13
N THR A 84 -5.02 -6.94 10.23
CA THR A 84 -3.76 -7.38 9.62
C THR A 84 -2.85 -8.17 10.56
N GLY A 85 -3.13 -8.15 11.86
CA GLY A 85 -2.24 -8.71 12.89
C GLY A 85 -0.96 -7.90 13.12
N MET A 86 -0.87 -6.68 12.61
CA MET A 86 0.27 -5.78 12.82
C MET A 86 0.22 -5.13 14.19
N HIS A 87 1.39 -4.86 14.76
CA HIS A 87 1.50 -4.25 16.08
C HIS A 87 1.00 -2.79 16.14
N ALA A 88 1.21 -2.04 15.07
CA ALA A 88 0.84 -0.63 14.98
C ALA A 88 0.61 -0.23 13.52
N PHE A 89 -0.16 0.83 13.34
CA PHE A 89 -0.44 1.43 12.03
C PHE A 89 -0.15 2.92 12.04
N THR A 90 0.12 3.47 10.88
CA THR A 90 0.12 4.92 10.65
C THR A 90 -0.77 5.25 9.46
N LEU A 91 -1.55 6.30 9.58
CA LEU A 91 -2.41 6.83 8.51
C LEU A 91 -1.80 8.06 7.83
N GLN A 92 -0.51 8.34 8.08
CA GLN A 92 0.19 9.49 7.50
C GLN A 92 0.52 9.37 6.01
N PRO A 93 0.91 8.19 5.48
CA PRO A 93 1.16 8.04 4.06
C PRO A 93 -0.07 8.39 3.22
N MET A 94 0.08 9.27 2.26
CA MET A 94 -1.03 9.81 1.44
C MET A 94 -1.31 8.99 0.18
N ALA A 95 -0.43 8.04 -0.16
CA ALA A 95 -0.55 7.16 -1.32
C ALA A 95 0.23 5.87 -1.07
N GLY A 96 -0.03 4.81 -1.88
CA GLY A 96 0.70 3.55 -1.81
C GLY A 96 2.22 3.75 -1.88
N ALA A 97 2.70 4.56 -2.82
CA ALA A 97 4.13 4.88 -2.95
C ALA A 97 4.73 5.53 -1.69
N HIS A 98 3.97 6.35 -0.96
CA HIS A 98 4.42 6.91 0.32
C HIS A 98 4.48 5.84 1.41
N GLY A 99 3.56 4.87 1.40
CA GLY A 99 3.59 3.70 2.29
C GLY A 99 4.83 2.84 2.03
N GLU A 100 5.13 2.56 0.75
CA GLU A 100 6.31 1.83 0.33
C GLU A 100 7.60 2.53 0.81
N LEU A 101 7.74 3.82 0.51
CA LEU A 101 8.90 4.61 0.97
C LEU A 101 9.01 4.63 2.49
N THR A 102 7.89 4.80 3.20
CA THR A 102 7.87 4.75 4.67
C THR A 102 8.35 3.39 5.19
N GLY A 103 7.89 2.30 4.60
CA GLY A 103 8.34 0.94 4.95
C GLY A 103 9.83 0.75 4.74
N VAL A 104 10.37 1.21 3.60
CA VAL A 104 11.82 1.15 3.32
C VAL A 104 12.62 2.03 4.28
N MET A 105 12.12 3.23 4.63
CA MET A 105 12.76 4.09 5.63
C MET A 105 12.75 3.45 7.02
N LEU A 106 11.71 2.72 7.39
CA LEU A 106 11.66 1.94 8.63
C LEU A 106 12.69 0.81 8.62
N MET A 107 12.87 0.10 7.50
CA MET A 107 13.95 -0.88 7.35
C MET A 107 15.32 -0.23 7.54
N ALA A 108 15.55 0.92 6.92
CA ALA A 108 16.79 1.66 7.05
C ALA A 108 17.07 2.07 8.52
N ALA A 109 16.06 2.61 9.19
CA ALA A 109 16.15 3.01 10.59
C ALA A 109 16.44 1.82 11.52
N TYR A 110 15.76 0.69 11.30
CA TYR A 110 15.98 -0.55 12.05
C TYR A 110 17.41 -1.05 11.91
N HIS A 111 17.94 -1.12 10.69
CA HIS A 111 19.30 -1.59 10.47
C HIS A 111 20.35 -0.59 11.00
N HIS A 112 20.09 0.70 10.87
CA HIS A 112 20.95 1.73 11.44
C HIS A 112 21.03 1.63 12.98
N ASP A 113 19.88 1.45 13.64
CA ASP A 113 19.81 1.31 15.10
C ASP A 113 20.55 0.07 15.61
N LYS A 114 20.51 -1.01 14.85
CA LYS A 114 21.27 -2.24 15.13
C LYS A 114 22.75 -2.17 14.74
N GLY A 115 23.20 -1.12 14.07
CA GLY A 115 24.56 -1.00 13.54
C GLY A 115 24.83 -1.91 12.34
N ASN A 116 23.81 -2.40 11.67
CA ASN A 116 23.92 -3.23 10.47
C ASN A 116 24.25 -2.39 9.23
N THR A 117 25.16 -2.88 8.39
CA THR A 117 25.53 -2.25 7.12
C THR A 117 24.81 -2.96 5.95
N LYS A 118 23.51 -2.89 5.92
CA LYS A 118 22.68 -3.46 4.84
C LYS A 118 22.62 -2.51 3.65
N THR A 119 22.76 -3.03 2.45
CA THR A 119 22.84 -2.20 1.23
C THR A 119 21.90 -2.65 0.12
N LYS A 120 21.23 -3.79 0.26
CA LYS A 120 20.40 -4.38 -0.79
C LYS A 120 18.97 -4.57 -0.36
N ILE A 121 18.03 -4.35 -1.28
CA ILE A 121 16.64 -4.79 -1.17
C ILE A 121 16.33 -5.69 -2.36
N ILE A 122 15.74 -6.84 -2.09
CA ILE A 122 15.31 -7.80 -3.10
C ILE A 122 13.86 -7.51 -3.47
N VAL A 123 13.56 -7.56 -4.78
CA VAL A 123 12.22 -7.32 -5.33
C VAL A 123 11.96 -8.36 -6.43
N PRO A 124 10.81 -9.06 -6.42
CA PRO A 124 10.47 -9.97 -7.51
C PRO A 124 10.17 -9.20 -8.81
N ASP A 125 10.42 -9.82 -9.95
CA ASP A 125 10.16 -9.25 -11.29
C ASP A 125 8.68 -8.95 -11.53
N SER A 126 7.78 -9.61 -10.80
CA SER A 126 6.33 -9.37 -10.81
C SER A 126 5.89 -8.21 -9.92
N ALA A 127 6.81 -7.52 -9.24
CA ALA A 127 6.47 -6.43 -8.35
C ALA A 127 5.95 -5.20 -9.10
N HIS A 128 5.15 -4.41 -8.40
CA HIS A 128 4.76 -3.08 -8.86
C HIS A 128 6.00 -2.19 -9.01
N GLY A 129 6.05 -1.38 -10.08
CA GLY A 129 7.22 -0.57 -10.41
C GLY A 129 7.67 0.44 -9.35
N THR A 130 6.80 0.82 -8.42
CA THR A 130 7.13 1.73 -7.32
C THR A 130 7.93 1.06 -6.21
N ASN A 131 7.83 -0.26 -6.02
CA ASN A 131 8.61 -0.99 -5.01
C ASN A 131 10.12 -0.84 -5.25
N PRO A 132 10.67 -1.18 -6.43
CA PRO A 132 12.08 -0.95 -6.71
C PRO A 132 12.46 0.55 -6.71
N ALA A 133 11.56 1.43 -7.15
CA ALA A 133 11.81 2.87 -7.14
C ALA A 133 11.96 3.42 -5.72
N SER A 134 11.10 3.00 -4.78
CA SER A 134 11.16 3.39 -3.37
C SER A 134 12.44 2.90 -2.69
N ALA A 135 12.87 1.65 -3.00
CA ALA A 135 14.14 1.11 -2.51
C ALA A 135 15.34 1.92 -3.03
N ALA A 136 15.36 2.27 -4.31
CA ALA A 136 16.42 3.08 -4.91
C ALA A 136 16.47 4.51 -4.34
N ILE A 137 15.30 5.15 -4.12
CA ILE A 137 15.22 6.49 -3.51
C ILE A 137 15.78 6.48 -2.08
N ALA A 138 15.57 5.40 -1.34
CA ALA A 138 16.12 5.23 0.00
C ALA A 138 17.62 4.87 0.03
N GLY A 139 18.26 4.75 -1.13
CA GLY A 139 19.69 4.52 -1.25
C GLY A 139 20.12 3.05 -1.30
N TYR A 140 19.18 2.12 -1.44
CA TYR A 140 19.49 0.71 -1.57
C TYR A 140 19.75 0.29 -3.02
N GLU A 141 20.66 -0.67 -3.18
CA GLU A 141 20.79 -1.45 -4.40
C GLU A 141 19.57 -2.37 -4.54
N VAL A 142 18.91 -2.34 -5.69
CA VAL A 142 17.76 -3.19 -5.98
C VAL A 142 18.25 -4.46 -6.67
N VAL A 143 17.99 -5.60 -6.05
CA VAL A 143 18.26 -6.92 -6.63
C VAL A 143 16.95 -7.53 -7.08
N SER A 144 16.79 -7.73 -8.39
CA SER A 144 15.59 -8.40 -8.94
C SER A 144 15.78 -9.90 -8.96
N ILE A 145 14.74 -10.63 -8.56
CA ILE A 145 14.67 -12.09 -8.70
C ILE A 145 13.56 -12.48 -9.67
N GLU A 146 13.82 -13.51 -10.46
CA GLU A 146 12.83 -14.05 -11.40
C GLU A 146 11.76 -14.85 -10.67
N SER A 147 10.51 -14.65 -11.06
CA SER A 147 9.37 -15.41 -10.57
C SER A 147 9.26 -16.75 -11.31
N LYS A 148 8.84 -17.78 -10.60
CA LYS A 148 8.51 -19.07 -11.16
C LYS A 148 7.00 -19.30 -11.08
N ASN A 149 6.37 -19.49 -12.22
CA ASN A 149 4.90 -19.54 -12.31
C ASN A 149 4.20 -18.30 -11.72
N GLY A 150 4.85 -17.15 -11.83
CA GLY A 150 4.33 -15.86 -11.31
C GLY A 150 4.44 -15.66 -9.81
N MET A 151 5.14 -16.52 -9.09
CA MET A 151 5.37 -16.45 -7.64
C MET A 151 6.88 -16.46 -7.33
N ILE A 152 7.26 -16.05 -6.14
CA ILE A 152 8.65 -16.12 -5.69
C ILE A 152 9.04 -17.59 -5.48
N ASP A 153 10.16 -18.02 -6.11
CA ASP A 153 10.77 -19.30 -5.81
C ASP A 153 11.70 -19.17 -4.60
N PRO A 154 11.38 -19.80 -3.44
CA PRO A 154 12.21 -19.71 -2.26
C PRO A 154 13.66 -20.20 -2.47
N ASP A 155 13.86 -21.17 -3.36
CA ASP A 155 15.19 -21.70 -3.62
C ASP A 155 16.05 -20.72 -4.45
N GLU A 156 15.43 -19.89 -5.30
CA GLU A 156 16.10 -18.80 -6.00
C GLU A 156 16.34 -17.60 -5.05
N LEU A 157 15.39 -17.32 -4.16
CA LEU A 157 15.56 -16.30 -3.14
C LEU A 157 16.75 -16.62 -2.22
N GLU A 158 16.88 -17.86 -1.76
CA GLU A 158 17.94 -18.31 -0.88
C GLU A 158 19.34 -18.09 -1.47
N LYS A 159 19.51 -18.21 -2.80
CA LYS A 159 20.79 -18.00 -3.49
C LYS A 159 21.26 -16.55 -3.49
N VAL A 160 20.34 -15.61 -3.39
CA VAL A 160 20.65 -14.15 -3.43
C VAL A 160 20.64 -13.50 -2.06
N LEU A 161 20.19 -14.23 -1.03
CA LEU A 161 20.23 -13.78 0.35
C LEU A 161 21.65 -13.79 0.89
N ASP A 162 22.09 -12.65 1.41
CA ASP A 162 23.37 -12.49 2.08
C ASP A 162 23.23 -11.50 3.26
N ASP A 163 24.31 -11.25 3.97
CA ASP A 163 24.39 -10.35 5.12
C ASP A 163 24.16 -8.87 4.75
N LYS A 164 24.14 -8.52 3.46
CA LYS A 164 23.91 -7.16 2.97
C LYS A 164 22.44 -6.90 2.63
N VAL A 165 21.58 -7.91 2.66
CA VAL A 165 20.16 -7.77 2.37
C VAL A 165 19.44 -7.11 3.54
N ALA A 166 18.90 -5.91 3.31
CA ALA A 166 18.08 -5.17 4.27
C ALA A 166 16.66 -5.75 4.37
N GLY A 167 16.15 -6.22 3.26
CA GLY A 167 14.82 -6.82 3.22
C GLY A 167 14.39 -7.23 1.82
N VAL A 168 13.18 -7.79 1.78
CA VAL A 168 12.47 -8.16 0.55
C VAL A 168 11.18 -7.36 0.50
N MET A 169 10.86 -6.80 -0.67
CA MET A 169 9.55 -6.16 -0.91
C MET A 169 8.73 -7.05 -1.83
N MET A 170 7.57 -7.45 -1.40
CA MET A 170 6.66 -8.27 -2.19
C MET A 170 5.21 -7.81 -2.05
N THR A 171 4.43 -7.96 -3.10
CA THR A 171 3.00 -7.68 -3.12
C THR A 171 2.23 -8.99 -2.99
N CYS A 172 1.26 -9.07 -2.10
CA CYS A 172 0.43 -10.26 -1.94
C CYS A 172 -1.05 -9.90 -1.64
N PRO A 173 -2.00 -10.34 -2.47
CA PRO A 173 -1.82 -10.99 -3.78
C PRO A 173 -0.97 -10.14 -4.72
N ASN A 174 -0.19 -10.80 -5.57
CA ASN A 174 0.75 -10.10 -6.45
C ASN A 174 0.05 -9.40 -7.63
N THR A 175 0.82 -8.72 -8.47
CA THR A 175 0.33 -7.98 -9.63
C THR A 175 -0.41 -8.86 -10.66
N LEU A 176 -0.13 -10.15 -10.68
CA LEU A 176 -0.81 -11.14 -11.53
C LEU A 176 -2.10 -11.70 -10.89
N GLY A 177 -2.45 -11.26 -9.67
CA GLY A 177 -3.61 -11.76 -8.92
C GLY A 177 -3.36 -13.09 -8.21
N LEU A 178 -2.12 -13.53 -8.09
CA LEU A 178 -1.76 -14.78 -7.42
C LEU A 178 -1.41 -14.53 -5.95
N PHE A 179 -1.91 -15.41 -5.09
CA PHE A 179 -1.54 -15.41 -3.68
C PHE A 179 -0.25 -16.19 -3.47
N GLU A 180 0.71 -15.64 -2.71
CA GLU A 180 2.00 -16.29 -2.49
C GLU A 180 1.87 -17.48 -1.55
N CYS A 181 2.01 -18.69 -2.09
CA CYS A 181 1.84 -19.94 -1.35
C CYS A 181 3.02 -20.22 -0.41
N ASN A 182 4.20 -19.68 -0.71
CA ASN A 182 5.44 -19.93 0.03
C ASN A 182 5.76 -18.82 1.04
N LEU A 183 4.79 -17.97 1.36
CA LEU A 183 5.00 -16.78 2.19
C LEU A 183 5.75 -17.07 3.49
N GLN A 184 5.37 -18.12 4.22
CA GLN A 184 6.01 -18.47 5.48
C GLN A 184 7.51 -18.80 5.30
N ARG A 185 7.85 -19.61 4.28
CA ARG A 185 9.25 -19.94 3.98
C ARG A 185 10.06 -18.72 3.54
N ILE A 186 9.45 -17.83 2.76
CA ILE A 186 10.07 -16.56 2.35
C ILE A 186 10.40 -15.71 3.58
N VAL A 187 9.44 -15.56 4.50
CA VAL A 187 9.65 -14.84 5.77
C VAL A 187 10.80 -15.43 6.57
N GLU A 188 10.83 -16.76 6.76
CA GLU A 188 11.88 -17.47 7.50
C GLU A 188 13.27 -17.24 6.88
N LEU A 189 13.37 -17.33 5.55
CA LEU A 189 14.60 -17.09 4.82
C LEU A 189 15.09 -15.64 4.99
N VAL A 190 14.21 -14.66 4.83
CA VAL A 190 14.55 -13.24 4.96
C VAL A 190 15.00 -12.92 6.39
N HIS A 191 14.28 -13.44 7.38
CA HIS A 191 14.64 -13.23 8.79
C HIS A 191 15.93 -13.96 9.17
N SER A 192 16.31 -15.05 8.51
CA SER A 192 17.55 -15.77 8.80
C SER A 192 18.81 -14.95 8.57
N VAL A 193 18.73 -13.95 7.70
CA VAL A 193 19.81 -12.97 7.43
C VAL A 193 19.59 -11.62 8.13
N ASP A 194 18.70 -11.56 9.14
CA ASP A 194 18.28 -10.32 9.81
C ASP A 194 17.75 -9.27 8.80
N GLY A 195 17.09 -9.74 7.74
CA GLY A 195 16.36 -8.91 6.80
C GLY A 195 14.90 -8.70 7.26
N LEU A 196 14.24 -7.69 6.73
CA LEU A 196 12.83 -7.41 6.98
C LEU A 196 11.99 -7.70 5.74
N LEU A 197 10.73 -8.08 5.93
CA LEU A 197 9.78 -8.26 4.83
C LEU A 197 8.84 -7.05 4.75
N TYR A 198 8.82 -6.38 3.61
CA TYR A 198 7.77 -5.45 3.27
C TYR A 198 6.67 -6.20 2.51
N TYR A 199 5.51 -6.31 3.15
CA TYR A 199 4.32 -6.92 2.57
C TYR A 199 3.45 -5.81 1.98
N ASP A 200 3.44 -5.67 0.66
CA ASP A 200 2.56 -4.76 -0.04
C ASP A 200 1.15 -5.37 -0.14
N GLY A 201 0.25 -4.88 0.69
CA GLY A 201 -1.13 -5.32 0.78
C GLY A 201 -2.09 -4.53 -0.11
N ALA A 202 -1.65 -3.84 -1.15
CA ALA A 202 -2.51 -3.03 -2.01
C ALA A 202 -3.69 -3.82 -2.61
N ASN A 203 -3.52 -5.12 -2.85
CA ASN A 203 -4.58 -6.00 -3.32
C ASN A 203 -5.34 -6.73 -2.21
N LEU A 204 -4.88 -6.69 -0.97
CA LEU A 204 -5.49 -7.39 0.16
C LEU A 204 -6.91 -6.87 0.45
N ASN A 205 -7.15 -5.58 0.29
CA ASN A 205 -8.45 -4.96 0.51
C ASN A 205 -9.57 -5.45 -0.43
N ALA A 206 -9.25 -6.24 -1.44
CA ALA A 206 -10.23 -6.88 -2.33
C ALA A 206 -10.62 -8.30 -1.86
N ILE A 207 -9.96 -8.82 -0.83
CA ILE A 207 -10.11 -10.19 -0.33
C ILE A 207 -10.84 -10.19 1.02
N MET A 208 -10.70 -9.10 1.77
CA MET A 208 -11.25 -8.93 3.11
C MET A 208 -12.54 -8.13 3.11
#